data_dda7134bd8bbdb60b25ea3d93104ff47
#
_entry.id   dda7134bd8bbdb60b25ea3d93104ff47
#
_cell.length_a   1.000
_cell.length_b   1.000
_cell.length_c   1.000
_cell.angle_alpha   90.00
_cell.angle_beta   90.00
_cell.angle_gamma   90.00
#
_symmetry.space_group_name_H-M   'P 1'
#
loop_
_entity.id
_entity.type
_entity.pdbx_description
1 polymer ?
#
loop_
_entity_poly.entity_id
_entity_poly.type
_entity_poly.pdbx_seq_one_letter_code
_entity_poly.pdbx_strand_id
1 'polypeptide(L)'
;DATRNVLDKTGKVQISYTTDPAILANVAQLESRRPALAFQRATCRFLQNRPRLQETYIQQAYIKLIERAQDEVLIANAYFVPTASISRALKDAAQRCVSVRLISNSTDTNDLPEISLVGRGYYKDLLAVNSTPEVASCKNAAAGIRIWEWIGQAADEPERSQGTMHSKYAVVDGQRSLIGSYNLDPRSEKLNSETAVVFLQPGLSAQLRRAFLEEDLKYSRAVTPEMAAEF
;
A
#
# COMPACT_ATOMS: atom_id res chain seq x y z
N ASP A 1 -2.63 -11.01 29.87
CA ASP A 1 -3.17 -12.34 30.22
C ASP A 1 -2.94 -13.34 29.13
N ALA A 2 -2.32 -14.44 29.52
CA ALA A 2 -1.66 -15.33 28.62
C ALA A 2 -2.64 -16.14 27.75
N THR A 3 -2.48 -16.05 26.44
CA THR A 3 -2.92 -17.10 25.51
C THR A 3 -2.24 -18.41 25.92
N ARG A 4 -2.93 -19.25 26.65
CA ARG A 4 -2.46 -20.61 26.94
C ARG A 4 -2.74 -21.48 25.72
N ASN A 5 -1.71 -21.84 25.00
CA ASN A 5 -1.76 -22.97 24.10
C ASN A 5 -1.88 -24.23 24.95
N VAL A 6 -3.06 -24.81 24.99
CA VAL A 6 -3.29 -26.10 25.69
C VAL A 6 -3.33 -27.16 24.61
N LEU A 7 -2.41 -28.14 24.72
CA LEU A 7 -2.52 -29.39 23.96
C LEU A 7 -3.71 -30.17 24.52
N ASP A 8 -4.65 -30.51 23.67
CA ASP A 8 -5.72 -31.45 24.06
C ASP A 8 -5.18 -32.88 24.25
N LYS A 9 -6.03 -33.74 24.76
CA LYS A 9 -5.65 -35.17 25.03
C LYS A 9 -5.25 -35.96 23.77
N THR A 10 -5.42 -35.38 22.57
CA THR A 10 -5.05 -35.94 21.28
C THR A 10 -3.76 -35.33 20.70
N GLY A 11 -3.11 -34.44 21.45
CA GLY A 11 -1.90 -33.75 21.01
C GLY A 11 -2.13 -32.62 19.98
N LYS A 12 -3.39 -32.22 19.74
CA LYS A 12 -3.71 -31.07 18.92
C LYS A 12 -3.61 -29.77 19.72
N VAL A 13 -2.98 -28.78 19.13
CA VAL A 13 -2.93 -27.44 19.72
C VAL A 13 -4.33 -26.84 19.71
N GLN A 14 -4.96 -26.71 20.87
CA GLN A 14 -6.13 -25.88 21.03
C GLN A 14 -5.66 -24.42 21.26
N ILE A 15 -5.85 -23.57 20.30
CA ILE A 15 -5.63 -22.13 20.48
C ILE A 15 -6.82 -21.61 21.28
N SER A 16 -6.61 -21.43 22.59
CA SER A 16 -7.59 -20.75 23.43
C SER A 16 -7.44 -19.25 23.19
N TYR A 17 -8.34 -18.68 22.40
CA TYR A 17 -8.53 -17.25 22.35
C TYR A 17 -8.96 -16.75 23.73
N THR A 18 -8.70 -15.47 24.03
CA THR A 18 -9.03 -14.84 25.31
C THR A 18 -10.38 -15.30 25.88
N THR A 19 -10.44 -15.53 27.18
CA THR A 19 -11.68 -15.76 27.92
C THR A 19 -12.26 -14.50 28.52
N ASP A 20 -11.65 -13.33 28.25
CA ASP A 20 -12.14 -12.04 28.74
C ASP A 20 -13.49 -11.70 28.07
N PRO A 21 -14.59 -11.61 28.87
CA PRO A 21 -15.91 -11.34 28.33
C PRO A 21 -16.01 -10.01 27.56
N ALA A 22 -15.24 -8.99 27.96
CA ALA A 22 -15.24 -7.70 27.31
C ALA A 22 -14.62 -7.79 25.90
N ILE A 23 -13.53 -8.53 25.75
CA ILE A 23 -12.90 -8.77 24.44
C ILE A 23 -13.82 -9.63 23.56
N LEU A 24 -14.43 -10.68 24.11
CA LEU A 24 -15.37 -11.52 23.37
C LEU A 24 -16.60 -10.72 22.89
N ALA A 25 -17.15 -9.85 23.73
CA ALA A 25 -18.26 -8.96 23.36
C ALA A 25 -17.86 -7.99 22.23
N ASN A 26 -16.66 -7.41 22.28
CA ASN A 26 -16.15 -6.54 21.22
C ASN A 26 -15.95 -7.31 19.90
N VAL A 27 -15.42 -8.52 19.95
CA VAL A 27 -15.27 -9.39 18.77
C VAL A 27 -16.63 -9.70 18.16
N ALA A 28 -17.62 -10.10 18.97
CA ALA A 28 -18.99 -10.39 18.52
C ALA A 28 -19.63 -9.14 17.88
N GLN A 29 -19.41 -7.95 18.45
CA GLN A 29 -19.89 -6.69 17.89
C GLN A 29 -19.22 -6.37 16.54
N LEU A 30 -17.92 -6.60 16.42
CA LEU A 30 -17.21 -6.42 15.15
C LEU A 30 -17.69 -7.43 14.10
N GLU A 31 -17.91 -8.67 14.48
CA GLU A 31 -18.45 -9.70 13.57
C GLU A 31 -19.87 -9.37 13.09
N SER A 32 -20.72 -8.85 13.97
CA SER A 32 -22.09 -8.44 13.59
C SER A 32 -22.11 -7.26 12.60
N ARG A 33 -21.06 -6.46 12.57
CA ARG A 33 -20.88 -5.34 11.64
C ARG A 33 -20.17 -5.74 10.34
N ARG A 34 -19.68 -6.98 10.22
CA ARG A 34 -19.07 -7.45 8.97
C ARG A 34 -20.14 -7.45 7.87
N PRO A 35 -19.93 -6.70 6.77
CA PRO A 35 -20.76 -6.88 5.61
C PRO A 35 -20.63 -8.33 5.14
N ALA A 36 -21.74 -8.92 4.71
CA ALA A 36 -21.71 -10.25 4.12
C ALA A 36 -20.64 -10.28 3.00
N LEU A 37 -19.64 -11.14 3.15
CA LEU A 37 -18.57 -11.26 2.16
C LEU A 37 -19.18 -11.83 0.89
N ALA A 38 -19.42 -10.97 -0.09
CA ALA A 38 -19.83 -11.39 -1.42
C ALA A 38 -18.58 -11.95 -2.13
N PHE A 39 -18.52 -13.27 -2.28
CA PHE A 39 -17.49 -13.89 -3.09
C PHE A 39 -17.66 -13.49 -4.55
N GLN A 40 -16.58 -13.00 -5.16
CA GLN A 40 -16.55 -12.64 -6.57
C GLN A 40 -15.55 -13.54 -7.30
N ARG A 41 -15.91 -13.97 -8.51
CA ARG A 41 -14.96 -14.66 -9.38
C ARG A 41 -13.98 -13.65 -9.92
N ALA A 42 -12.69 -13.96 -9.83
CA ALA A 42 -11.62 -13.13 -10.35
C ALA A 42 -10.57 -13.98 -11.06
N THR A 43 -10.04 -13.48 -12.17
CA THR A 43 -8.80 -14.00 -12.73
C THR A 43 -7.66 -13.44 -11.89
N CYS A 44 -6.93 -14.32 -11.24
CA CYS A 44 -5.82 -13.92 -10.37
C CYS A 44 -4.57 -14.75 -10.65
N ARG A 45 -3.43 -14.19 -10.29
CA ARG A 45 -2.14 -14.88 -10.27
C ARG A 45 -1.49 -14.68 -8.93
N PHE A 46 -1.20 -15.77 -8.25
CA PHE A 46 -0.36 -15.78 -7.07
C PHE A 46 1.11 -15.68 -7.50
N LEU A 47 1.86 -14.81 -6.83
CA LEU A 47 3.28 -14.57 -7.05
C LEU A 47 4.02 -14.77 -5.73
N GLN A 48 5.23 -15.29 -5.83
CA GLN A 48 6.15 -15.42 -4.71
C GLN A 48 7.50 -14.86 -5.12
N ASN A 49 8.11 -14.07 -4.24
CA ASN A 49 9.52 -13.68 -4.33
C ASN A 49 10.33 -14.50 -3.35
N ARG A 50 11.42 -15.07 -3.85
CA ARG A 50 12.47 -15.69 -3.04
C ARG A 50 13.83 -15.15 -3.51
N PRO A 51 14.29 -14.00 -2.99
CA PRO A 51 15.46 -13.30 -3.52
C PRO A 51 16.73 -14.15 -3.54
N ARG A 52 16.89 -15.03 -2.55
CA ARG A 52 18.01 -15.98 -2.52
C ARG A 52 18.05 -16.96 -3.71
N LEU A 53 16.90 -17.13 -4.38
CA LEU A 53 16.76 -17.91 -5.60
C LEU A 53 16.66 -17.00 -6.84
N GLN A 54 16.97 -15.70 -6.70
CA GLN A 54 16.90 -14.68 -7.76
C GLN A 54 15.48 -14.50 -8.33
N GLU A 55 14.45 -14.82 -7.56
CA GLU A 55 13.06 -14.60 -7.94
C GLU A 55 12.61 -13.19 -7.56
N THR A 56 12.29 -12.38 -8.57
CA THR A 56 11.86 -10.97 -8.42
C THR A 56 10.49 -10.73 -9.06
N TYR A 57 9.62 -11.74 -9.08
CA TYR A 57 8.36 -11.72 -9.83
C TYR A 57 7.40 -10.64 -9.37
N ILE A 58 7.38 -10.31 -8.06
CA ILE A 58 6.48 -9.29 -7.51
C ILE A 58 6.93 -7.90 -7.94
N GLN A 59 8.24 -7.60 -7.87
CA GLN A 59 8.78 -6.35 -8.37
C GLN A 59 8.49 -6.15 -9.86
N GLN A 60 8.73 -7.21 -10.66
CA GLN A 60 8.42 -7.18 -12.08
C GLN A 60 6.94 -6.98 -12.35
N ALA A 61 6.05 -7.55 -11.51
CA ALA A 61 4.62 -7.33 -11.62
C ALA A 61 4.25 -5.86 -11.36
N TYR A 62 4.81 -5.23 -10.29
CA TYR A 62 4.63 -3.80 -10.05
C TYR A 62 5.06 -2.98 -11.26
N ILE A 63 6.29 -3.20 -11.75
CA ILE A 63 6.83 -2.45 -12.91
C ILE A 63 5.91 -2.62 -14.12
N LYS A 64 5.52 -3.85 -14.47
CA LYS A 64 4.66 -4.11 -15.64
C LYS A 64 3.25 -3.51 -15.48
N LEU A 65 2.70 -3.49 -14.27
CA LEU A 65 1.42 -2.83 -14.03
C LEU A 65 1.54 -1.31 -14.24
N ILE A 66 2.59 -0.69 -13.70
CA ILE A 66 2.86 0.75 -13.83
C ILE A 66 3.14 1.12 -15.30
N GLU A 67 3.94 0.33 -16.01
CA GLU A 67 4.25 0.55 -17.43
C GLU A 67 3.01 0.50 -18.33
N ARG A 68 2.00 -0.29 -17.95
CA ARG A 68 0.75 -0.45 -18.71
C ARG A 68 -0.36 0.48 -18.28
N ALA A 69 -0.12 1.32 -17.28
CA ALA A 69 -1.09 2.31 -16.84
C ALA A 69 -1.35 3.35 -17.92
N GLN A 70 -2.63 3.70 -18.11
CA GLN A 70 -3.11 4.69 -19.05
C GLN A 70 -3.67 5.92 -18.37
N ASP A 71 -4.36 5.75 -17.24
CA ASP A 71 -5.06 6.82 -16.54
C ASP A 71 -4.51 7.07 -15.14
N GLU A 72 -4.45 6.03 -14.30
CA GLU A 72 -4.03 6.19 -12.91
C GLU A 72 -3.25 5.00 -12.36
N VAL A 73 -2.34 5.31 -11.44
CA VAL A 73 -1.65 4.36 -10.56
C VAL A 73 -1.85 4.83 -9.12
N LEU A 74 -2.47 3.99 -8.29
CA LEU A 74 -2.62 4.21 -6.85
C LEU A 74 -1.78 3.18 -6.11
N ILE A 75 -0.96 3.61 -5.18
CA ILE A 75 -0.10 2.74 -4.39
C ILE A 75 -0.22 3.13 -2.92
N ALA A 76 -0.66 2.19 -2.07
CA ALA A 76 -0.51 2.27 -0.63
C ALA A 76 0.55 1.26 -0.20
N ASN A 77 1.62 1.74 0.42
CA ASN A 77 2.75 0.91 0.77
C ASN A 77 3.39 1.37 2.09
N ALA A 78 3.40 0.46 3.07
CA ALA A 78 3.85 0.77 4.43
C ALA A 78 5.27 1.33 4.49
N TYR A 79 6.20 0.76 3.71
CA TYR A 79 7.61 1.17 3.64
C TYR A 79 7.96 1.47 2.19
N PHE A 80 8.12 2.74 1.90
CA PHE A 80 8.41 3.20 0.55
C PHE A 80 9.83 3.76 0.45
N VAL A 81 10.75 2.90 0.04
CA VAL A 81 12.15 3.21 -0.30
C VAL A 81 12.40 2.65 -1.69
N PRO A 82 11.90 3.31 -2.75
CA PRO A 82 11.82 2.70 -4.07
C PRO A 82 13.19 2.44 -4.66
N THR A 83 13.34 1.27 -5.28
CA THR A 83 14.51 0.96 -6.09
C THR A 83 14.55 1.81 -7.36
N ALA A 84 15.70 1.92 -7.99
CA ALA A 84 15.87 2.71 -9.22
C ALA A 84 14.88 2.30 -10.33
N SER A 85 14.56 1.00 -10.43
CA SER A 85 13.61 0.48 -11.41
C SER A 85 12.16 0.91 -11.13
N ILE A 86 11.74 0.89 -9.86
CA ILE A 86 10.41 1.37 -9.45
C ILE A 86 10.31 2.89 -9.61
N SER A 87 11.32 3.65 -9.14
CA SER A 87 11.35 5.11 -9.32
C SER A 87 11.24 5.51 -10.79
N ARG A 88 11.99 4.83 -11.66
CA ARG A 88 11.91 5.05 -13.11
C ARG A 88 10.52 4.75 -13.65
N ALA A 89 9.96 3.60 -13.35
CA ALA A 89 8.64 3.23 -13.84
C ALA A 89 7.55 4.24 -13.43
N LEU A 90 7.61 4.78 -12.18
CA LEU A 90 6.68 5.81 -11.70
C LEU A 90 6.86 7.13 -12.46
N LYS A 91 8.10 7.58 -12.68
CA LYS A 91 8.40 8.80 -13.44
C LYS A 91 7.98 8.65 -14.90
N ASP A 92 8.28 7.53 -15.55
CA ASP A 92 7.89 7.25 -16.93
C ASP A 92 6.35 7.22 -17.07
N ALA A 93 5.62 6.69 -16.09
CA ALA A 93 4.17 6.74 -16.07
C ALA A 93 3.65 8.19 -16.00
N ALA A 94 4.20 9.01 -15.12
CA ALA A 94 3.85 10.42 -15.02
C ALA A 94 4.09 11.18 -16.34
N GLN A 95 5.21 10.93 -17.01
CA GLN A 95 5.54 11.53 -18.32
C GLN A 95 4.61 11.06 -19.45
N ARG A 96 3.96 9.92 -19.29
CA ARG A 96 2.87 9.46 -20.17
C ARG A 96 1.51 10.04 -19.79
N CYS A 97 1.47 11.06 -18.95
CA CYS A 97 0.26 11.72 -18.47
C CYS A 97 -0.60 10.87 -17.51
N VAL A 98 -0.05 9.85 -16.91
CA VAL A 98 -0.72 9.03 -15.89
C VAL A 98 -0.73 9.78 -14.56
N SER A 99 -1.85 9.72 -13.84
CA SER A 99 -1.95 10.19 -12.46
C SER A 99 -1.36 9.16 -11.51
N VAL A 100 -0.21 9.44 -10.92
CA VAL A 100 0.43 8.57 -9.94
C VAL A 100 0.20 9.12 -8.53
N ARG A 101 -0.41 8.33 -7.66
CA ARG A 101 -0.66 8.68 -6.26
C ARG A 101 -0.09 7.63 -5.35
N LEU A 102 0.66 8.07 -4.35
CA LEU A 102 1.35 7.21 -3.41
C LEU A 102 1.01 7.62 -1.98
N ILE A 103 0.71 6.65 -1.12
CA ILE A 103 0.62 6.81 0.33
C ILE A 103 1.66 5.91 0.98
N SER A 104 2.45 6.47 1.91
CA SER A 104 3.32 5.73 2.81
C SER A 104 3.23 6.29 4.22
N ASN A 105 3.74 5.59 5.22
CA ASN A 105 3.72 6.10 6.59
C ASN A 105 4.57 7.37 6.74
N SER A 106 4.09 8.28 7.58
CA SER A 106 4.92 9.35 8.15
C SER A 106 5.92 8.77 9.17
N THR A 107 6.83 9.61 9.64
CA THR A 107 7.73 9.24 10.75
C THR A 107 6.98 8.96 12.06
N ASP A 108 5.81 9.58 12.25
CA ASP A 108 5.04 9.51 13.48
C ASP A 108 4.18 8.24 13.57
N THR A 109 3.84 7.66 12.42
CA THR A 109 2.98 6.48 12.33
C THR A 109 3.72 5.21 11.94
N ASN A 110 4.98 5.32 11.48
CA ASN A 110 5.77 4.16 11.11
C ASN A 110 6.30 3.46 12.37
N ASP A 111 6.16 2.15 12.43
CA ASP A 111 6.79 1.30 13.47
C ASP A 111 8.32 1.29 13.38
N LEU A 112 8.88 1.70 12.24
CA LEU A 112 10.30 1.94 11.98
C LEU A 112 10.48 3.34 11.38
N PRO A 113 10.47 4.43 12.20
CA PRO A 113 10.53 5.82 11.71
C PRO A 113 11.68 6.11 10.77
N GLU A 114 12.82 5.44 10.94
CA GLU A 114 14.01 5.59 10.10
C GLU A 114 13.72 5.21 8.64
N ILE A 115 12.82 4.27 8.40
CA ILE A 115 12.43 3.88 7.04
C ILE A 115 11.68 5.01 6.36
N SER A 116 10.81 5.72 7.08
CA SER A 116 10.14 6.91 6.54
C SER A 116 11.14 8.03 6.24
N LEU A 117 12.13 8.26 7.11
CA LEU A 117 13.19 9.25 6.86
C LEU A 117 13.97 8.93 5.58
N VAL A 118 14.38 7.66 5.41
CA VAL A 118 15.07 7.22 4.19
C VAL A 118 14.16 7.38 2.97
N GLY A 119 12.86 7.02 3.10
CA GLY A 119 11.86 7.17 2.03
C GLY A 119 11.68 8.61 1.57
N ARG A 120 11.63 9.56 2.51
CA ARG A 120 11.55 11.01 2.22
C ARG A 120 12.66 11.50 1.31
N GLY A 121 13.86 10.95 1.41
CA GLY A 121 14.97 11.28 0.53
C GLY A 121 14.71 11.05 -0.96
N TYR A 122 13.69 10.26 -1.32
CA TYR A 122 13.27 10.02 -2.71
C TYR A 122 12.19 10.98 -3.19
N TYR A 123 11.47 11.67 -2.29
CA TYR A 123 10.29 12.46 -2.65
C TYR A 123 10.63 13.62 -3.59
N LYS A 124 11.72 14.33 -3.31
CA LYS A 124 12.19 15.45 -4.15
C LYS A 124 12.42 15.02 -5.61
N ASP A 125 13.15 13.93 -5.81
CA ASP A 125 13.46 13.40 -7.15
C ASP A 125 12.19 12.89 -7.88
N LEU A 126 11.26 12.26 -7.15
CA LEU A 126 10.01 11.80 -7.72
C LEU A 126 9.10 12.97 -8.10
N LEU A 127 8.95 13.97 -7.22
CA LEU A 127 8.08 15.12 -7.47
C LEU A 127 8.64 16.05 -8.54
N ALA A 128 9.96 16.08 -8.76
CA ALA A 128 10.59 16.89 -9.79
C ALA A 128 10.09 16.56 -11.21
N VAL A 129 9.61 15.34 -11.46
CA VAL A 129 9.04 14.95 -12.75
C VAL A 129 7.84 15.82 -13.16
N ASN A 130 7.10 16.35 -12.17
CA ASN A 130 5.93 17.19 -12.43
C ASN A 130 6.25 18.51 -13.14
N SER A 131 7.50 18.96 -13.06
CA SER A 131 7.98 20.18 -13.73
C SER A 131 8.61 19.90 -15.10
N THR A 132 8.62 18.67 -15.57
CA THR A 132 9.13 18.33 -16.90
C THR A 132 8.17 18.78 -17.99
N PRO A 133 8.67 19.13 -19.20
CA PRO A 133 7.82 19.55 -20.31
C PRO A 133 6.74 18.51 -20.68
N GLU A 134 7.06 17.22 -20.56
CA GLU A 134 6.15 16.11 -20.84
C GLU A 134 4.92 16.18 -19.92
N VAL A 135 5.13 16.28 -18.60
CA VAL A 135 4.03 16.34 -17.64
C VAL A 135 3.29 17.67 -17.73
N ALA A 136 4.01 18.78 -17.91
CA ALA A 136 3.41 20.11 -18.03
C ALA A 136 2.49 20.25 -19.27
N SER A 137 2.74 19.47 -20.33
CA SER A 137 1.93 19.45 -21.54
C SER A 137 0.71 18.53 -21.48
N CYS A 138 0.56 17.77 -20.41
CA CYS A 138 -0.55 16.82 -20.28
C CYS A 138 -1.91 17.54 -20.17
N LYS A 139 -2.87 17.06 -20.96
CA LYS A 139 -4.26 17.54 -20.88
C LYS A 139 -4.95 17.09 -19.58
N ASN A 140 -4.51 16.00 -19.00
CA ASN A 140 -4.99 15.50 -17.72
C ASN A 140 -4.39 16.35 -16.59
N ALA A 141 -5.18 17.19 -15.96
CA ALA A 141 -4.76 17.99 -14.80
C ALA A 141 -4.32 17.17 -13.58
N ALA A 142 -4.65 15.88 -13.55
CA ALA A 142 -4.24 14.96 -12.50
C ALA A 142 -2.92 14.25 -12.82
N ALA A 143 -2.33 14.44 -14.01
CA ALA A 143 -1.05 13.85 -14.40
C ALA A 143 0.07 14.22 -13.43
N GLY A 144 1.10 13.37 -13.39
CA GLY A 144 2.24 13.56 -12.51
C GLY A 144 2.17 12.72 -11.23
N ILE A 145 3.16 12.90 -10.37
CA ILE A 145 3.29 12.17 -9.12
C ILE A 145 2.82 13.05 -7.95
N ARG A 146 1.98 12.47 -7.09
CA ARG A 146 1.58 13.06 -5.82
C ARG A 146 1.81 12.05 -4.71
N ILE A 147 2.36 12.53 -3.60
CA ILE A 147 2.75 11.70 -2.46
C ILE A 147 1.99 12.19 -1.23
N TRP A 148 1.52 11.26 -0.42
CA TRP A 148 0.92 11.51 0.87
C TRP A 148 1.63 10.70 1.94
N GLU A 149 1.72 11.28 3.12
CA GLU A 149 2.13 10.57 4.31
C GLU A 149 0.92 10.24 5.16
N TRP A 150 0.76 8.97 5.49
CA TRP A 150 -0.22 8.53 6.46
C TRP A 150 0.12 9.09 7.82
N ILE A 151 -0.80 9.85 8.40
CA ILE A 151 -0.66 10.46 9.73
C ILE A 151 -1.60 9.82 10.76
N GLY A 152 -2.49 8.93 10.31
CA GLY A 152 -3.41 8.19 11.17
C GLY A 152 -4.51 9.03 11.80
N GLN A 153 -4.65 10.29 11.40
CA GLN A 153 -5.67 11.21 11.90
C GLN A 153 -6.37 11.89 10.75
N ALA A 154 -7.67 12.11 10.90
CA ALA A 154 -8.46 12.90 9.98
C ALA A 154 -8.85 14.22 10.63
N ALA A 155 -8.94 15.29 9.83
CA ALA A 155 -9.26 16.63 10.35
C ALA A 155 -10.66 16.70 10.96
N ASP A 156 -11.60 15.88 10.50
CA ASP A 156 -12.98 15.78 10.98
C ASP A 156 -13.15 14.77 12.14
N GLU A 157 -12.12 13.99 12.46
CA GLU A 157 -12.12 12.99 13.54
C GLU A 157 -10.83 13.09 14.40
N PRO A 158 -10.56 14.24 15.05
CA PRO A 158 -9.28 14.48 15.72
C PRO A 158 -9.02 13.56 16.93
N GLU A 159 -10.09 13.05 17.56
CA GLU A 159 -10.01 12.12 18.68
C GLU A 159 -9.68 10.68 18.27
N ARG A 160 -9.73 10.37 16.96
CA ARG A 160 -9.51 9.03 16.44
C ARG A 160 -8.14 8.90 15.82
N SER A 161 -7.27 8.06 16.41
CA SER A 161 -5.98 7.70 15.84
C SER A 161 -6.05 6.30 15.24
N GLN A 162 -5.51 6.14 14.02
CA GLN A 162 -5.50 4.88 13.28
C GLN A 162 -4.16 4.13 13.40
N GLY A 163 -3.18 4.53 14.07
CA GLY A 163 -1.89 3.85 14.17
C GLY A 163 -1.19 3.65 12.80
N THR A 164 -0.30 2.67 12.74
CA THR A 164 0.51 2.38 11.55
C THR A 164 -0.33 1.82 10.40
N MET A 165 -0.23 2.40 9.21
CA MET A 165 -0.72 1.77 7.99
C MET A 165 0.23 0.64 7.59
N HIS A 166 -0.30 -0.59 7.46
CA HIS A 166 0.53 -1.74 7.05
C HIS A 166 0.11 -2.32 5.70
N SER A 167 -0.56 -1.53 4.87
CA SER A 167 -1.02 -1.90 3.53
C SER A 167 0.14 -2.02 2.55
N LYS A 168 0.03 -2.97 1.61
CA LYS A 168 0.91 -3.09 0.45
C LYS A 168 0.04 -3.51 -0.74
N TYR A 169 -0.52 -2.52 -1.41
CA TYR A 169 -1.33 -2.76 -2.60
C TYR A 169 -1.12 -1.68 -3.66
N ALA A 170 -1.46 -2.03 -4.88
CA ALA A 170 -1.56 -1.10 -6.00
C ALA A 170 -2.85 -1.33 -6.77
N VAL A 171 -3.41 -0.24 -7.31
CA VAL A 171 -4.52 -0.26 -8.25
C VAL A 171 -4.11 0.50 -9.49
N VAL A 172 -4.35 -0.08 -10.66
CA VAL A 172 -4.03 0.53 -11.95
C VAL A 172 -5.30 0.60 -12.80
N ASP A 173 -5.61 1.82 -13.25
CA ASP A 173 -6.76 2.16 -14.11
C ASP A 173 -8.10 1.66 -13.54
N GLY A 174 -8.21 1.44 -12.23
CA GLY A 174 -9.39 0.89 -11.58
C GLY A 174 -9.76 -0.54 -12.02
N GLN A 175 -8.90 -1.23 -12.75
CA GLN A 175 -9.18 -2.53 -13.37
C GLN A 175 -8.26 -3.66 -12.91
N ARG A 176 -7.02 -3.32 -12.58
CA ARG A 176 -5.97 -4.26 -12.19
C ARG A 176 -5.48 -3.90 -10.83
N SER A 177 -5.24 -4.90 -10.00
CA SER A 177 -4.70 -4.66 -8.66
C SER A 177 -3.68 -5.71 -8.27
N LEU A 178 -2.78 -5.31 -7.39
CA LEU A 178 -1.82 -6.17 -6.73
C LEU A 178 -1.95 -5.93 -5.24
N ILE A 179 -2.02 -6.99 -4.45
CA ILE A 179 -2.03 -6.94 -2.98
C ILE A 179 -1.16 -8.05 -2.42
N GLY A 180 -0.40 -7.77 -1.38
CA GLY A 180 0.48 -8.76 -0.79
C GLY A 180 1.28 -8.27 0.40
N SER A 181 2.40 -8.93 0.64
CA SER A 181 3.32 -8.61 1.73
C SER A 181 4.50 -7.72 1.29
N TYR A 182 4.70 -7.50 -0.02
CA TYR A 182 5.86 -6.86 -0.60
C TYR A 182 5.88 -5.34 -0.36
N ASN A 183 6.84 -4.86 0.41
CA ASN A 183 7.14 -3.43 0.48
C ASN A 183 7.95 -2.99 -0.75
N LEU A 184 7.74 -1.76 -1.18
CA LEU A 184 8.56 -1.13 -2.22
C LEU A 184 9.88 -0.64 -1.60
N ASP A 185 10.67 -1.59 -1.10
CA ASP A 185 11.93 -1.33 -0.42
C ASP A 185 13.01 -2.38 -0.80
N PRO A 186 14.31 -2.10 -0.55
CA PRO A 186 15.39 -3.02 -0.85
C PRO A 186 15.36 -4.34 -0.06
N ARG A 187 14.71 -4.40 1.11
CA ARG A 187 14.59 -5.65 1.89
C ARG A 187 13.66 -6.63 1.20
N SER A 188 12.49 -6.16 0.76
CA SER A 188 11.55 -7.00 0.01
C SER A 188 12.13 -7.43 -1.34
N GLU A 189 12.95 -6.55 -1.98
CA GLU A 189 13.62 -6.90 -3.23
C GLU A 189 14.69 -7.97 -3.04
N LYS A 190 15.55 -7.85 -2.01
CA LYS A 190 16.82 -8.58 -1.92
C LYS A 190 16.91 -9.62 -0.82
N LEU A 191 16.09 -9.53 0.21
CA LEU A 191 16.25 -10.31 1.43
C LEU A 191 15.02 -11.13 1.80
N ASN A 192 13.84 -10.51 1.78
CA ASN A 192 12.63 -11.13 2.30
C ASN A 192 11.97 -12.05 1.26
N SER A 193 11.48 -13.19 1.72
CA SER A 193 10.50 -13.95 0.95
C SER A 193 9.14 -13.28 1.08
N GLU A 194 8.51 -12.94 -0.05
CA GLU A 194 7.26 -12.20 -0.10
C GLU A 194 6.24 -12.92 -0.99
N THR A 195 4.97 -12.62 -0.76
CA THR A 195 3.87 -13.12 -1.60
C THR A 195 2.95 -12.00 -2.03
N ALA A 196 2.35 -12.15 -3.20
CA ALA A 196 1.34 -11.23 -3.70
C ALA A 196 0.34 -11.94 -4.60
N VAL A 197 -0.83 -11.33 -4.74
CA VAL A 197 -1.83 -11.70 -5.73
C VAL A 197 -2.05 -10.52 -6.66
N VAL A 198 -1.91 -10.76 -7.96
CA VAL A 198 -2.36 -9.85 -9.00
C VAL A 198 -3.72 -10.33 -9.47
N PHE A 199 -4.69 -9.44 -9.56
CA PHE A 199 -5.99 -9.78 -10.08
C PHE A 199 -6.51 -8.77 -11.10
N LEU A 200 -7.22 -9.31 -12.10
CA LEU A 200 -7.86 -8.58 -13.19
C LEU A 200 -9.37 -8.66 -12.96
N GLN A 201 -9.88 -7.80 -12.10
CA GLN A 201 -11.31 -7.80 -11.76
C GLN A 201 -11.74 -6.37 -11.39
N PRO A 202 -12.47 -5.66 -12.28
CA PRO A 202 -12.82 -4.26 -12.08
C PRO A 202 -13.58 -3.99 -10.78
N GLY A 203 -14.49 -4.88 -10.37
CA GLY A 203 -15.26 -4.70 -9.14
C GLY A 203 -14.41 -4.71 -7.87
N LEU A 204 -13.41 -5.62 -7.77
CA LEU A 204 -12.47 -5.66 -6.66
C LEU A 204 -11.48 -4.48 -6.72
N SER A 205 -10.99 -4.16 -7.92
CA SER A 205 -10.10 -3.01 -8.11
C SER A 205 -10.80 -1.69 -7.76
N ALA A 206 -12.08 -1.54 -8.10
CA ALA A 206 -12.88 -0.38 -7.72
C ALA A 206 -13.07 -0.27 -6.20
N GLN A 207 -13.21 -1.39 -5.48
CA GLN A 207 -13.27 -1.38 -4.02
C GLN A 207 -11.97 -0.89 -3.39
N LEU A 208 -10.82 -1.41 -3.85
CA LEU A 208 -9.50 -0.93 -3.39
C LEU A 208 -9.25 0.53 -3.77
N ARG A 209 -9.67 0.94 -4.98
CA ARG A 209 -9.61 2.33 -5.41
C ARG A 209 -10.41 3.25 -4.49
N ARG A 210 -11.61 2.82 -4.11
CA ARG A 210 -12.46 3.56 -3.17
C ARG A 210 -11.80 3.65 -1.80
N ALA A 211 -11.29 2.54 -1.27
CA ALA A 211 -10.57 2.53 0.00
C ALA A 211 -9.40 3.52 -0.01
N PHE A 212 -8.61 3.56 -1.09
CA PHE A 212 -7.52 4.51 -1.23
C PHE A 212 -8.01 5.96 -1.20
N LEU A 213 -9.05 6.28 -1.99
CA LEU A 213 -9.50 7.67 -2.19
C LEU A 213 -10.36 8.21 -1.05
N GLU A 214 -11.19 7.37 -0.45
CA GLU A 214 -12.19 7.79 0.55
C GLU A 214 -11.72 7.53 1.99
N GLU A 215 -10.88 6.49 2.20
CA GLU A 215 -10.39 6.12 3.51
C GLU A 215 -8.91 6.50 3.71
N ASP A 216 -8.00 5.95 2.90
CA ASP A 216 -6.57 6.12 3.16
C ASP A 216 -6.13 7.59 3.00
N LEU A 217 -6.62 8.30 1.99
CA LEU A 217 -6.31 9.73 1.81
C LEU A 217 -6.87 10.60 2.93
N LYS A 218 -8.01 10.23 3.52
CA LYS A 218 -8.63 10.95 4.64
C LYS A 218 -7.68 11.05 5.83
N TYR A 219 -6.91 10.00 6.10
CA TYR A 219 -5.97 9.91 7.21
C TYR A 219 -4.53 10.24 6.82
N SER A 220 -4.35 10.90 5.67
CA SER A 220 -3.05 11.20 5.11
C SER A 220 -2.87 12.69 4.86
N ARG A 221 -1.63 13.16 4.95
CA ARG A 221 -1.22 14.54 4.65
C ARG A 221 -0.47 14.57 3.33
N ALA A 222 -0.86 15.47 2.42
CA ALA A 222 -0.14 15.66 1.17
C ALA A 222 1.29 16.18 1.43
N VAL A 223 2.26 15.63 0.72
CA VAL A 223 3.64 16.13 0.69
C VAL A 223 3.73 17.21 -0.37
N THR A 224 4.05 18.43 0.04
CA THR A 224 4.28 19.53 -0.89
C THR A 224 5.72 19.52 -1.43
N PRO A 225 6.00 20.19 -2.56
CA PRO A 225 7.38 20.34 -3.06
C PRO A 225 8.30 21.01 -2.04
N GLU A 226 7.80 21.96 -1.25
CA GLU A 226 8.55 22.65 -0.19
C GLU A 226 8.94 21.65 0.91
N MET A 227 8.00 20.86 1.40
CA MET A 227 8.28 19.79 2.38
C MET A 227 9.31 18.80 1.83
N ALA A 228 9.17 18.39 0.57
CA ALA A 228 10.11 17.46 -0.06
C ALA A 228 11.52 18.05 -0.27
N ALA A 229 11.67 19.36 -0.28
CA ALA A 229 12.95 20.04 -0.38
C ALA A 229 13.70 20.10 0.96
N GLU A 230 12.98 19.96 2.08
CA GLU A 230 13.53 19.96 3.44
C GLU A 230 14.00 18.56 3.86
N PHE A 231 13.64 17.52 3.14
CA PHE A 231 14.03 16.12 3.36
C PHE A 231 15.32 15.79 2.60
#